data_ba55bc5451a3ab901d4079bb211661bf
#
_entry.id   ba55bc5451a3ab901d4079bb211661bf
#
_cell.length_a   1.000
_cell.length_b   1.000
_cell.length_c   1.000
_cell.angle_alpha   90.00
_cell.angle_beta   90.00
_cell.angle_gamma   90.00
#
_symmetry.space_group_name_H-M   'P 1'
#
loop_
_entity.id
_entity.type
_entity.pdbx_description
1 polymer ?
#
loop_
_entity_poly.entity_id
_entity_poly.type
_entity_poly.pdbx_seq_one_letter_code
_entity_poly.pdbx_strand_id
1 'polypeptide(L)'
;MLNANAILNKETARLLVGADISDELLELLINQISGGIESQLGRKLALGRYQERCAADGTQFLVLREYPITQVYSVTQNGAVLEPASYDSDLQGDIGVLYKDDGWMYDGYPAGLAGDYVMPSRRLVVDYEAGYVLPPVATEDEPSTLPGDLERLACEMLQDIVGRLSNGGNSGLRSFSISDVHWEWSTETPQSWLETIRRHRRLC
;
A
#
# COMPACT_ATOMS: atom_id res chain seq x y z
N MET A 1 5.41 -18.50 -9.18
CA MET A 1 5.81 -17.22 -9.83
C MET A 1 5.50 -16.07 -8.88
N LEU A 2 6.45 -15.15 -8.67
CA LEU A 2 6.21 -13.97 -7.84
C LEU A 2 5.18 -13.02 -8.48
N ASN A 3 4.31 -12.47 -7.65
CA ASN A 3 3.36 -11.45 -8.06
C ASN A 3 4.06 -10.09 -8.24
N ALA A 4 3.44 -9.18 -9.00
CA ALA A 4 3.99 -7.84 -9.21
C ALA A 4 4.12 -7.00 -7.92
N ASN A 5 3.39 -7.36 -6.86
CA ASN A 5 3.44 -6.71 -5.56
C ASN A 5 4.33 -7.42 -4.54
N ALA A 6 5.19 -8.36 -4.97
CA ALA A 6 6.09 -9.06 -4.07
C ALA A 6 7.12 -8.09 -3.46
N ILE A 7 7.21 -8.07 -2.13
CA ILE A 7 8.10 -7.19 -1.36
C ILE A 7 9.52 -7.74 -1.27
N LEU A 8 9.69 -9.06 -1.39
CA LEU A 8 10.99 -9.73 -1.36
C LEU A 8 11.31 -10.35 -2.71
N ASN A 9 12.56 -10.26 -3.13
CA ASN A 9 13.04 -11.08 -4.24
C ASN A 9 13.34 -12.52 -3.76
N LYS A 10 13.37 -13.45 -4.70
CA LYS A 10 13.55 -14.87 -4.40
C LYS A 10 14.94 -15.18 -3.86
N GLU A 11 15.96 -14.48 -4.34
CA GLU A 11 17.35 -14.67 -3.93
C GLU A 11 17.54 -14.30 -2.44
N THR A 12 17.07 -13.11 -2.05
CA THR A 12 17.11 -12.67 -0.65
C THR A 12 16.33 -13.62 0.25
N ALA A 13 15.10 -13.99 -0.17
CA ALA A 13 14.28 -14.94 0.58
C ALA A 13 14.99 -16.30 0.74
N ARG A 14 15.64 -16.81 -0.30
CA ARG A 14 16.38 -18.07 -0.27
C ARG A 14 17.57 -18.03 0.69
N LEU A 15 18.30 -16.91 0.75
CA LEU A 15 19.40 -16.72 1.71
C LEU A 15 18.91 -16.77 3.16
N LEU A 16 17.68 -16.31 3.43
CA LEU A 16 17.11 -16.27 4.77
C LEU A 16 16.61 -17.64 5.28
N VAL A 17 16.05 -18.46 4.38
CA VAL A 17 15.35 -19.68 4.77
C VAL A 17 16.11 -20.98 4.41
N GLY A 18 17.21 -20.88 3.66
CA GLY A 18 18.00 -22.04 3.24
C GLY A 18 17.38 -22.84 2.08
N ALA A 19 17.95 -24.01 1.80
CA ALA A 19 17.63 -24.80 0.61
C ALA A 19 16.46 -25.81 0.81
N ASP A 20 15.99 -26.01 2.03
CA ASP A 20 15.05 -27.10 2.37
C ASP A 20 13.61 -26.85 1.92
N ILE A 21 13.32 -25.65 1.39
CA ILE A 21 11.98 -25.25 0.92
C ILE A 21 11.96 -25.22 -0.60
N SER A 22 10.91 -25.81 -1.22
CA SER A 22 10.76 -25.74 -2.67
C SER A 22 10.54 -24.30 -3.14
N ASP A 23 10.94 -24.01 -4.38
CA ASP A 23 10.79 -22.70 -4.98
C ASP A 23 9.32 -22.25 -5.06
N GLU A 24 8.42 -23.20 -5.35
CA GLU A 24 6.98 -22.95 -5.44
C GLU A 24 6.41 -22.52 -4.08
N LEU A 25 6.82 -23.20 -3.00
CA LEU A 25 6.37 -22.85 -1.66
C LEU A 25 6.95 -21.50 -1.23
N LEU A 26 8.22 -21.23 -1.54
CA LEU A 26 8.84 -19.96 -1.23
C LEU A 26 8.14 -18.80 -1.93
N GLU A 27 7.86 -18.91 -3.23
CA GLU A 27 7.11 -17.90 -3.99
C GLU A 27 5.70 -17.69 -3.44
N LEU A 28 5.02 -18.77 -3.04
CA LEU A 28 3.71 -18.69 -2.41
C LEU A 28 3.76 -17.89 -1.10
N LEU A 29 4.72 -18.18 -0.23
CA LEU A 29 4.89 -17.49 1.04
C LEU A 29 5.21 -16.00 0.84
N ILE A 30 6.10 -15.66 -0.08
CA ILE A 30 6.42 -14.26 -0.40
C ILE A 30 5.15 -13.52 -0.87
N ASN A 31 4.39 -14.12 -1.78
CA ASN A 31 3.16 -13.51 -2.29
C ASN A 31 2.12 -13.30 -1.18
N GLN A 32 1.97 -14.26 -0.27
CA GLN A 32 1.04 -14.16 0.86
C GLN A 32 1.46 -13.08 1.84
N ILE A 33 2.73 -13.02 2.22
CA ILE A 33 3.28 -11.99 3.12
C ILE A 33 3.08 -10.61 2.51
N SER A 34 3.41 -10.43 1.24
CA SER A 34 3.28 -9.16 0.53
C SER A 34 1.83 -8.69 0.50
N GLY A 35 0.90 -9.58 0.13
CA GLY A 35 -0.53 -9.28 0.15
C GLY A 35 -1.07 -8.98 1.55
N GLY A 36 -0.58 -9.69 2.57
CA GLY A 36 -0.93 -9.45 3.97
C GLY A 36 -0.48 -8.07 4.46
N ILE A 37 0.76 -7.67 4.14
CA ILE A 37 1.29 -6.33 4.49
C ILE A 37 0.46 -5.24 3.78
N GLU A 38 0.23 -5.33 2.46
CA GLU A 38 -0.60 -4.37 1.73
C GLU A 38 -2.02 -4.25 2.31
N SER A 39 -2.63 -5.40 2.69
CA SER A 39 -3.94 -5.42 3.32
C SER A 39 -3.98 -4.69 4.65
N GLN A 40 -2.95 -4.85 5.49
CA GLN A 40 -2.81 -4.16 6.77
C GLN A 40 -2.55 -2.66 6.61
N LEU A 41 -1.79 -2.28 5.59
CA LEU A 41 -1.52 -0.88 5.25
C LEU A 41 -2.74 -0.20 4.63
N GLY A 42 -3.67 -0.96 4.02
CA GLY A 42 -4.83 -0.45 3.31
C GLY A 42 -4.51 0.23 1.98
N ARG A 43 -3.30 -0.03 1.42
CA ARG A 43 -2.82 0.56 0.17
C ARG A 43 -1.90 -0.39 -0.59
N LYS A 44 -1.64 -0.06 -1.86
CA LYS A 44 -0.64 -0.74 -2.68
C LYS A 44 0.75 -0.21 -2.41
N LEU A 45 1.76 -1.08 -2.53
CA LEU A 45 3.16 -0.68 -2.37
C LEU A 45 3.88 -0.58 -3.71
N ALA A 46 3.54 -1.43 -4.68
CA ALA A 46 4.17 -1.44 -5.98
C ALA A 46 3.94 -0.13 -6.74
N LEU A 47 5.01 0.41 -7.35
CA LEU A 47 4.91 1.53 -8.27
C LEU A 47 3.93 1.21 -9.40
N GLY A 48 2.96 2.09 -9.62
CA GLY A 48 1.95 1.91 -10.64
C GLY A 48 1.11 3.16 -10.86
N ARG A 49 0.39 3.13 -12.00
CA ARG A 49 -0.54 4.21 -12.35
C ARG A 49 -1.91 3.93 -11.77
N TYR A 50 -2.45 4.93 -11.09
CA TYR A 50 -3.74 4.86 -10.40
C TYR A 50 -4.67 5.97 -10.88
N GLN A 51 -5.95 5.66 -10.93
CA GLN A 51 -6.99 6.65 -11.13
C GLN A 51 -7.93 6.60 -9.92
N GLU A 52 -8.01 7.70 -9.20
CA GLU A 52 -8.80 7.80 -7.99
C GLU A 52 -9.89 8.87 -8.12
N ARG A 53 -11.08 8.53 -7.61
CA ARG A 53 -12.19 9.47 -7.47
C ARG A 53 -12.29 9.93 -6.04
N CYS A 54 -12.02 11.21 -5.82
CA CYS A 54 -11.99 11.82 -4.51
C CYS A 54 -13.20 12.73 -4.30
N ALA A 55 -13.58 12.92 -3.04
CA ALA A 55 -14.43 14.00 -2.63
C ALA A 55 -13.57 15.12 -2.05
N ALA A 56 -13.75 16.34 -2.49
CA ALA A 56 -13.09 17.49 -1.94
C ALA A 56 -13.92 18.07 -0.78
N ASP A 57 -13.27 18.41 0.31
CA ASP A 57 -13.89 18.94 1.53
C ASP A 57 -13.78 20.46 1.67
N GLY A 58 -13.23 21.13 0.65
CA GLY A 58 -13.01 22.58 0.66
C GLY A 58 -11.69 23.01 1.28
N THR A 59 -10.88 22.07 1.78
CA THR A 59 -9.56 22.38 2.32
C THR A 59 -8.52 22.53 1.21
N GLN A 60 -7.32 22.96 1.57
CA GLN A 60 -6.18 23.06 0.65
C GLN A 60 -5.55 21.70 0.35
N PHE A 61 -5.90 20.65 1.10
CA PHE A 61 -5.27 19.34 1.02
C PHE A 61 -6.22 18.32 0.40
N LEU A 62 -5.74 17.63 -0.63
CA LEU A 62 -6.41 16.46 -1.21
C LEU A 62 -5.58 15.22 -0.93
N VAL A 63 -6.15 14.32 -0.17
CA VAL A 63 -5.48 13.10 0.28
C VAL A 63 -5.79 11.95 -0.71
N LEU A 64 -4.74 11.39 -1.32
CA LEU A 64 -4.82 10.23 -2.20
C LEU A 64 -4.51 8.94 -1.45
N ARG A 65 -5.02 7.81 -1.93
CA ARG A 65 -4.84 6.52 -1.28
C ARG A 65 -3.42 6.00 -1.40
N GLU A 66 -2.88 6.04 -2.62
CA GLU A 66 -1.59 5.45 -2.91
C GLU A 66 -0.48 6.51 -2.82
N TYR A 67 0.65 6.16 -2.23
CA TYR A 67 1.80 7.03 -2.03
C TYR A 67 3.10 6.21 -1.83
N PRO A 68 4.31 6.81 -1.99
CA PRO A 68 4.56 8.20 -2.38
C PRO A 68 4.09 8.48 -3.81
N ILE A 69 3.67 9.72 -4.09
CA ILE A 69 3.32 10.17 -5.44
C ILE A 69 4.61 10.45 -6.18
N THR A 70 4.81 9.82 -7.34
CA THR A 70 5.97 10.05 -8.21
C THR A 70 5.64 11.00 -9.35
N GLN A 71 4.39 10.95 -9.85
CA GLN A 71 3.92 11.82 -10.92
C GLN A 71 2.41 12.00 -10.88
N VAL A 72 1.93 13.21 -11.16
CA VAL A 72 0.51 13.49 -11.42
C VAL A 72 0.34 13.74 -12.91
N TYR A 73 -0.48 12.92 -13.57
CA TYR A 73 -0.76 13.04 -15.02
C TYR A 73 -1.88 14.03 -15.28
N SER A 74 -2.94 13.98 -14.50
CA SER A 74 -4.05 14.93 -14.60
C SER A 74 -4.91 14.96 -13.35
N VAL A 75 -5.46 16.13 -13.07
CA VAL A 75 -6.50 16.33 -12.07
C VAL A 75 -7.70 16.92 -12.79
N THR A 76 -8.85 16.24 -12.70
CA THR A 76 -10.10 16.68 -13.31
C THR A 76 -11.09 17.02 -12.22
N GLN A 77 -11.65 18.21 -12.27
CA GLN A 77 -12.68 18.65 -11.34
C GLN A 77 -13.95 19.04 -12.12
N ASN A 78 -15.08 18.45 -11.80
CA ASN A 78 -16.38 18.69 -12.47
C ASN A 78 -16.31 18.50 -14.00
N GLY A 79 -15.46 17.58 -14.48
CA GLY A 79 -15.28 17.30 -15.91
C GLY A 79 -14.29 18.22 -16.63
N ALA A 80 -13.73 19.24 -15.96
CA ALA A 80 -12.67 20.09 -16.49
C ALA A 80 -11.32 19.67 -15.93
N VAL A 81 -10.31 19.56 -16.81
CA VAL A 81 -8.93 19.31 -16.41
C VAL A 81 -8.36 20.59 -15.81
N LEU A 82 -7.77 20.48 -14.62
CA LEU A 82 -7.09 21.60 -13.97
C LEU A 82 -5.70 21.80 -14.58
N GLU A 83 -5.28 23.06 -14.62
CA GLU A 83 -3.90 23.42 -15.00
C GLU A 83 -2.91 22.86 -13.98
N PRO A 84 -1.81 22.20 -14.40
CA PRO A 84 -0.82 21.63 -13.49
C PRO A 84 -0.22 22.65 -12.50
N ALA A 85 -0.09 23.91 -12.92
CA ALA A 85 0.42 24.99 -12.07
C ALA A 85 -0.58 25.44 -10.98
N SER A 86 -1.82 24.94 -10.97
CA SER A 86 -2.82 25.30 -9.98
C SER A 86 -2.79 24.43 -8.71
N TYR A 87 -2.00 23.41 -8.68
CA TYR A 87 -1.82 22.52 -7.52
C TYR A 87 -0.35 22.07 -7.44
N ASP A 88 0.05 21.61 -6.26
CA ASP A 88 1.39 21.13 -5.98
C ASP A 88 1.35 19.69 -5.46
N SER A 89 2.14 18.83 -6.07
CA SER A 89 2.35 17.44 -5.65
C SER A 89 3.68 17.23 -4.92
N ASP A 90 4.61 18.18 -5.03
CA ASP A 90 5.99 18.01 -4.57
C ASP A 90 6.14 18.26 -3.08
N LEU A 91 5.32 19.18 -2.52
CA LEU A 91 5.41 19.56 -1.11
C LEU A 91 5.07 18.41 -0.15
N GLN A 92 4.15 17.51 -0.51
CA GLN A 92 3.68 16.43 0.35
C GLN A 92 3.42 15.12 -0.41
N GLY A 93 4.10 14.94 -1.55
CA GLY A 93 3.97 13.72 -2.36
C GLY A 93 4.34 12.46 -1.60
N ASP A 94 5.31 12.52 -0.70
CA ASP A 94 5.74 11.39 0.13
C ASP A 94 4.62 10.80 0.98
N ILE A 95 3.66 11.63 1.38
CA ILE A 95 2.50 11.22 2.17
C ILE A 95 1.20 11.16 1.35
N GLY A 96 1.29 11.30 0.02
CA GLY A 96 0.16 11.19 -0.90
C GLY A 96 -0.85 12.33 -0.79
N VAL A 97 -0.38 13.56 -0.65
CA VAL A 97 -1.23 14.75 -0.55
C VAL A 97 -0.93 15.70 -1.69
N LEU A 98 -1.96 16.15 -2.38
CA LEU A 98 -1.90 17.28 -3.31
C LEU A 98 -2.34 18.54 -2.58
N TYR A 99 -1.59 19.61 -2.78
CA TYR A 99 -1.87 20.92 -2.19
C TYR A 99 -2.38 21.90 -3.24
N LYS A 100 -3.33 22.76 -2.85
CA LYS A 100 -3.86 23.83 -3.70
C LYS A 100 -4.12 25.07 -2.88
N ASP A 101 -3.49 26.18 -3.24
CA ASP A 101 -3.56 27.45 -2.48
C ASP A 101 -4.99 27.95 -2.25
N ASP A 102 -5.79 27.94 -3.30
CA ASP A 102 -7.20 28.39 -3.25
C ASP A 102 -8.16 27.35 -2.63
N GLY A 103 -7.62 26.20 -2.23
CA GLY A 103 -8.41 25.05 -1.77
C GLY A 103 -9.04 24.26 -2.90
N TRP A 104 -9.41 23.03 -2.59
CA TRP A 104 -10.18 22.15 -3.45
C TRP A 104 -11.66 22.51 -3.33
N MET A 105 -12.32 22.76 -4.46
CA MET A 105 -13.74 23.14 -4.43
C MET A 105 -14.56 22.09 -3.69
N TYR A 106 -15.28 22.51 -2.67
CA TYR A 106 -16.17 21.64 -1.91
C TYR A 106 -17.20 20.98 -2.84
N ASP A 107 -17.24 19.67 -2.83
CA ASP A 107 -18.05 18.86 -3.73
C ASP A 107 -19.39 18.43 -3.09
N GLY A 108 -19.65 18.89 -1.86
CA GLY A 108 -20.92 18.72 -1.19
C GLY A 108 -21.91 19.82 -1.62
N TYR A 109 -23.11 19.45 -2.00
CA TYR A 109 -24.20 20.42 -2.03
C TYR A 109 -24.46 20.89 -0.60
N PRO A 110 -24.61 22.21 -0.36
CA PRO A 110 -25.17 22.63 0.90
C PRO A 110 -26.51 21.89 1.06
N ALA A 111 -26.67 21.19 2.18
CA ALA A 111 -27.92 20.52 2.48
C ALA A 111 -29.06 21.53 2.23
N GLY A 112 -29.89 21.22 1.25
CA GLY A 112 -31.10 22.04 1.02
C GLY A 112 -31.86 22.11 2.35
N LEU A 113 -32.69 23.12 2.53
CA LEU A 113 -33.48 23.38 3.73
C LEU A 113 -34.37 22.20 4.21
N ALA A 114 -34.27 21.03 3.60
CA ALA A 114 -35.02 19.81 3.88
C ALA A 114 -34.23 18.69 4.56
N GLY A 115 -32.99 18.89 5.00
CA GLY A 115 -32.28 17.89 5.81
C GLY A 115 -31.76 16.62 5.06
N ASP A 116 -31.87 16.59 3.75
CA ASP A 116 -31.33 15.47 2.97
C ASP A 116 -29.80 15.59 2.88
N TYR A 117 -29.11 14.63 3.48
CA TYR A 117 -27.68 14.44 3.30
C TYR A 117 -27.41 14.04 1.84
N VAL A 118 -27.04 15.00 1.02
CA VAL A 118 -26.55 14.70 -0.32
C VAL A 118 -25.11 14.23 -0.19
N MET A 119 -24.86 12.97 -0.52
CA MET A 119 -23.51 12.41 -0.57
C MET A 119 -22.62 13.27 -1.47
N PRO A 120 -21.36 13.58 -1.07
CA PRO A 120 -20.45 14.31 -1.92
C PRO A 120 -20.28 13.58 -3.26
N SER A 121 -20.38 14.32 -4.35
CA SER A 121 -20.44 13.75 -5.71
C SER A 121 -19.04 13.45 -6.21
N ARG A 122 -18.15 12.83 -5.57
CA ARG A 122 -16.81 12.37 -6.05
C ARG A 122 -16.47 12.82 -7.49
N ARG A 123 -16.57 14.13 -7.76
CA ARG A 123 -16.38 14.72 -9.08
C ARG A 123 -14.92 15.07 -9.38
N LEU A 124 -14.07 14.86 -8.40
CA LEU A 124 -12.65 15.05 -8.54
C LEU A 124 -12.02 13.71 -8.91
N VAL A 125 -11.32 13.69 -10.05
CA VAL A 125 -10.63 12.50 -10.56
C VAL A 125 -9.16 12.85 -10.71
N VAL A 126 -8.31 12.08 -10.03
CA VAL A 126 -6.85 12.20 -10.12
C VAL A 126 -6.29 10.99 -10.82
N ASP A 127 -5.50 11.22 -11.85
CA ASP A 127 -4.72 10.21 -12.58
C ASP A 127 -3.24 10.45 -12.23
N TYR A 128 -2.64 9.50 -11.53
CA TYR A 128 -1.30 9.69 -10.96
C TYR A 128 -0.54 8.36 -10.89
N GLU A 129 0.75 8.47 -10.72
CA GLU A 129 1.63 7.35 -10.43
C GLU A 129 2.12 7.45 -9.00
N ALA A 130 2.11 6.33 -8.30
CA ALA A 130 2.53 6.26 -6.91
C ALA A 130 3.06 4.88 -6.54
N GLY A 131 3.77 4.80 -5.40
CA GLY A 131 4.31 3.57 -4.86
C GLY A 131 5.82 3.51 -4.93
N TYR A 132 6.35 2.33 -4.74
CA TYR A 132 7.78 2.05 -4.67
C TYR A 132 8.21 1.09 -5.77
N VAL A 133 9.43 1.25 -6.28
CA VAL A 133 10.13 0.20 -7.03
C VAL A 133 10.44 -0.92 -6.04
N LEU A 134 9.78 -2.08 -6.21
CA LEU A 134 9.93 -3.21 -5.30
C LEU A 134 11.18 -4.04 -5.63
N PRO A 135 11.78 -4.76 -4.64
CA PRO A 135 13.00 -5.53 -4.84
C PRO A 135 12.98 -6.52 -6.02
N PRO A 136 11.87 -7.24 -6.34
CA PRO A 136 11.86 -8.17 -7.47
C PRO A 136 11.95 -7.52 -8.86
N VAL A 137 11.60 -6.24 -8.97
CA VAL A 137 11.62 -5.49 -10.25
C VAL A 137 12.75 -4.47 -10.30
N ALA A 138 13.48 -4.28 -9.19
CA ALA A 138 14.61 -3.38 -9.11
C ALA A 138 15.78 -3.85 -10.00
N THR A 139 16.49 -2.88 -10.58
CA THR A 139 17.67 -3.09 -11.41
C THR A 139 18.85 -2.26 -10.88
N GLU A 140 20.03 -2.39 -11.49
CA GLU A 140 21.18 -1.53 -11.13
C GLU A 140 20.91 -0.06 -11.45
N ASP A 141 20.19 0.23 -12.56
CA ASP A 141 19.85 1.57 -12.99
C ASP A 141 18.64 2.14 -12.22
N GLU A 142 17.75 1.29 -11.75
CA GLU A 142 16.54 1.65 -11.00
C GLU A 142 16.45 0.80 -9.71
N PRO A 143 17.17 1.19 -8.66
CA PRO A 143 17.21 0.44 -7.41
C PRO A 143 15.87 0.47 -6.69
N SER A 144 15.65 -0.50 -5.79
CA SER A 144 14.47 -0.52 -4.94
C SER A 144 14.37 0.75 -4.10
N THR A 145 13.18 1.34 -4.08
CA THR A 145 12.85 2.51 -3.26
C THR A 145 11.98 2.14 -2.05
N LEU A 146 11.71 0.83 -1.87
CA LEU A 146 10.92 0.34 -0.73
C LEU A 146 11.62 0.70 0.59
N PRO A 147 10.90 1.26 1.59
CA PRO A 147 11.45 1.48 2.92
C PRO A 147 12.01 0.20 3.54
N GLY A 148 13.26 0.26 4.01
CA GLY A 148 13.96 -0.93 4.52
C GLY A 148 13.32 -1.56 5.76
N ASP A 149 12.48 -0.83 6.50
CA ASP A 149 11.72 -1.39 7.62
C ASP A 149 10.55 -2.27 7.16
N LEU A 150 9.94 -1.99 6.00
CA LEU A 150 8.94 -2.85 5.37
C LEU A 150 9.57 -4.12 4.78
N GLU A 151 10.73 -3.99 4.13
CA GLU A 151 11.47 -5.14 3.64
C GLU A 151 11.90 -6.05 4.79
N ARG A 152 12.46 -5.47 5.87
CA ARG A 152 12.83 -6.21 7.07
C ARG A 152 11.62 -6.91 7.70
N LEU A 153 10.47 -6.23 7.80
CA LEU A 153 9.23 -6.84 8.29
C LEU A 153 8.87 -8.09 7.48
N ALA A 154 8.93 -8.01 6.15
CA ALA A 154 8.65 -9.16 5.29
C ALA A 154 9.65 -10.31 5.50
N CYS A 155 10.94 -9.99 5.70
CA CYS A 155 11.98 -10.97 6.04
C CYS A 155 11.69 -11.67 7.37
N GLU A 156 11.38 -10.92 8.42
CA GLU A 156 11.08 -11.46 9.75
C GLU A 156 9.82 -12.36 9.71
N MET A 157 8.78 -11.94 8.99
CA MET A 157 7.56 -12.75 8.80
C MET A 157 7.86 -14.05 8.05
N LEU A 158 8.70 -14.01 7.02
CA LEU A 158 9.10 -15.20 6.28
C LEU A 158 9.84 -16.18 7.17
N GLN A 159 10.83 -15.70 7.95
CA GLN A 159 11.60 -16.52 8.87
C GLN A 159 10.71 -17.16 9.97
N ASP A 160 9.77 -16.40 10.53
CA ASP A 160 8.83 -16.91 11.53
C ASP A 160 7.95 -18.04 10.97
N ILE A 161 7.36 -17.83 9.78
CA ILE A 161 6.53 -18.85 9.13
C ILE A 161 7.34 -20.11 8.83
N VAL A 162 8.52 -19.96 8.27
CA VAL A 162 9.40 -21.10 7.93
C VAL A 162 9.87 -21.81 9.19
N GLY A 163 10.27 -21.08 10.22
CA GLY A 163 10.63 -21.66 11.51
C GLY A 163 9.50 -22.49 12.12
N ARG A 164 8.28 -22.05 12.03
CA ARG A 164 7.10 -22.81 12.48
C ARG A 164 6.86 -24.06 11.64
N LEU A 165 7.02 -23.99 10.32
CA LEU A 165 6.88 -25.15 9.43
C LEU A 165 7.96 -26.21 9.72
N SER A 166 9.22 -25.80 9.93
CA SER A 166 10.35 -26.69 10.18
C SER A 166 10.28 -27.38 11.56
N ASN A 167 9.70 -26.72 12.55
CA ASN A 167 9.57 -27.25 13.92
C ASN A 167 8.37 -28.20 14.11
N GLY A 168 7.83 -28.75 13.04
CA GLY A 168 6.82 -29.83 13.10
C GLY A 168 5.43 -29.36 13.48
N GLY A 169 5.08 -28.10 13.27
CA GLY A 169 3.72 -27.60 13.38
C GLY A 169 3.10 -27.62 14.79
N ASN A 170 3.86 -27.84 15.84
CA ASN A 170 3.33 -27.99 17.21
C ASN A 170 2.96 -26.67 17.91
N SER A 171 3.07 -25.53 17.24
CA SER A 171 2.62 -24.23 17.76
C SER A 171 1.56 -23.60 16.86
N GLY A 172 0.33 -24.10 16.95
CA GLY A 172 -0.84 -23.28 16.64
C GLY A 172 -1.36 -23.20 15.20
N LEU A 173 -0.73 -23.83 14.21
CA LEU A 173 -1.32 -23.98 12.87
C LEU A 173 -2.40 -25.11 12.88
N ARG A 174 -3.57 -24.81 13.39
CA ARG A 174 -4.75 -25.62 13.15
C ARG A 174 -5.33 -25.24 11.80
N SER A 175 -5.11 -26.12 10.82
CA SER A 175 -5.62 -26.09 9.44
C SER A 175 -5.08 -24.97 8.53
N PHE A 176 -4.22 -25.37 7.60
CA PHE A 176 -3.88 -24.62 6.40
C PHE A 176 -4.98 -24.88 5.35
N SER A 177 -5.91 -23.96 5.19
CA SER A 177 -6.87 -23.97 4.08
C SER A 177 -6.40 -23.02 2.99
N ILE A 178 -6.18 -23.55 1.79
CA ILE A 178 -5.60 -22.82 0.65
C ILE A 178 -6.56 -21.76 0.07
N SER A 179 -7.83 -21.73 0.46
CA SER A 179 -8.83 -20.85 -0.16
C SER A 179 -9.27 -19.64 0.67
N ASP A 180 -8.94 -19.58 1.97
CA ASP A 180 -9.32 -18.45 2.83
C ASP A 180 -8.22 -18.17 3.87
N VAL A 181 -7.17 -17.47 3.46
CA VAL A 181 -6.16 -17.01 4.39
C VAL A 181 -6.67 -15.73 5.07
N HIS A 182 -7.40 -15.90 6.15
CA HIS A 182 -7.72 -14.84 7.08
C HIS A 182 -6.57 -14.73 8.09
N TRP A 183 -5.78 -13.66 7.98
CA TRP A 183 -4.74 -13.35 8.96
C TRP A 183 -5.36 -12.75 10.21
N GLU A 184 -5.70 -13.57 11.18
CA GLU A 184 -5.89 -13.09 12.55
C GLU A 184 -4.51 -12.96 13.20
N TRP A 185 -4.14 -11.74 13.51
CA TRP A 185 -2.96 -11.46 14.33
C TRP A 185 -3.23 -12.00 15.73
N SER A 186 -2.57 -13.09 16.09
CA SER A 186 -2.65 -13.63 17.45
C SER A 186 -2.08 -12.61 18.45
N THR A 187 -2.40 -12.77 19.72
CA THR A 187 -1.83 -11.99 20.84
C THR A 187 -0.29 -12.10 20.93
N GLU A 188 0.31 -12.96 20.13
CA GLU A 188 1.75 -13.21 20.03
C GLU A 188 2.46 -12.46 18.91
N THR A 189 1.74 -11.58 18.17
CA THR A 189 2.38 -10.78 17.10
C THR A 189 3.40 -9.83 17.71
N PRO A 190 4.66 -9.84 17.22
CA PRO A 190 5.69 -8.95 17.74
C PRO A 190 5.27 -7.48 17.66
N GLN A 191 5.47 -6.74 18.73
CA GLN A 191 5.14 -5.30 18.78
C GLN A 191 5.86 -4.50 17.70
N SER A 192 7.10 -4.87 17.35
CA SER A 192 7.88 -4.24 16.27
C SER A 192 7.16 -4.29 14.92
N TRP A 193 6.45 -5.40 14.62
CA TRP A 193 5.68 -5.55 13.39
C TRP A 193 4.49 -4.59 13.35
N LEU A 194 3.76 -4.52 14.47
CA LEU A 194 2.61 -3.61 14.60
C LEU A 194 3.05 -2.14 14.50
N GLU A 195 4.18 -1.79 15.08
CA GLU A 195 4.74 -0.44 15.01
C GLU A 195 5.16 -0.07 13.59
N THR A 196 5.81 -1.00 12.85
CA THR A 196 6.17 -0.79 11.46
C THR A 196 4.90 -0.59 10.60
N ILE A 197 3.90 -1.46 10.76
CA ILE A 197 2.61 -1.30 10.05
C ILE A 197 1.96 0.05 10.38
N ARG A 198 1.89 0.44 11.65
CA ARG A 198 1.29 1.73 12.05
C ARG A 198 2.01 2.93 11.46
N ARG A 199 3.35 2.88 11.37
CA ARG A 199 4.16 3.97 10.79
C ARG A 199 3.84 4.21 9.31
N HIS A 200 3.62 3.12 8.55
CA HIS A 200 3.38 3.17 7.12
C HIS A 200 1.89 3.12 6.76
N ARG A 201 1.01 2.97 7.72
CA ARG A 201 -0.43 3.01 7.53
C ARG A 201 -0.91 4.45 7.60
N ARG A 202 -1.72 4.85 6.62
CA ARG A 202 -2.42 6.13 6.71
C ARG A 202 -3.46 6.08 7.83
N LEU A 203 -3.41 7.07 8.70
CA LEU A 203 -4.50 7.36 9.63
C LEU A 203 -5.52 8.22 8.86
N CYS A 204 -6.65 7.61 8.48
CA CYS A 204 -7.80 8.34 7.94
C CYS A 204 -8.59 8.97 9.06
#